data_db4b61ac6159b6e46d6f77b09c114a2b
#
_entry.id   db4b61ac6159b6e46d6f77b09c114a2b
#
_cell.length_a   1.000
_cell.length_b   1.000
_cell.length_c   1.000
_cell.angle_alpha   90.00
_cell.angle_beta   90.00
_cell.angle_gamma   90.00
#
_symmetry.space_group_name_H-M   'P 1'
#
loop_
_entity.id
_entity.type
_entity.pdbx_description
1 polymer ?
#
loop_
_entity_poly.entity_id
_entity_poly.type
_entity_poly.pdbx_seq_one_letter_code
_entity_poly.pdbx_strand_id
1 'polypeptide(L)'
;VHSTSHGAAVTATGYGLQGPRGWVFRDVGLAARPGSLIAVEGPSGSGRTCLLLALTGRMATTAGTAAVAGLPLPKKKAAVRAATALAHVPGVTDLEPALTVAEHLRERVLLQRRFGDSATATARGPLSALLRPRRERTAAARARIDAALEAAGLDLATLPKGDRTSVRDLERPEALRLSMALALIGRPRLLAVDDTDMKLSDAERAGLWATLRSLAESGTTVLAVCSQAPDGAVVVRTAPRGGGRDSEAAPGTDGTGTRDDEKGAADALAEAGRA
;
A
#
# COMPACT_ATOMS: atom_id res chain seq x y z
N VAL A 1 13.76 19.85 17.54
CA VAL A 1 12.54 19.11 18.01
C VAL A 1 12.47 17.86 17.16
N HIS A 2 12.95 16.70 17.70
CA HIS A 2 12.78 15.41 17.02
C HIS A 2 11.31 14.99 17.21
N SER A 3 10.48 15.27 16.22
CA SER A 3 9.18 14.65 16.13
C SER A 3 9.41 13.14 16.04
N THR A 4 8.98 12.38 17.04
CA THR A 4 9.03 10.92 17.02
C THR A 4 8.14 10.45 15.88
N SER A 5 8.75 10.13 14.71
CA SER A 5 8.05 9.65 13.55
C SER A 5 7.20 8.43 13.93
N HIS A 6 5.89 8.51 13.69
CA HIS A 6 4.96 7.41 13.92
C HIS A 6 5.21 6.24 12.93
N GLY A 7 5.95 6.47 11.86
CA GLY A 7 6.20 5.57 10.76
C GLY A 7 6.86 4.24 11.12
N ALA A 8 6.97 3.37 10.14
CA ALA A 8 7.63 2.09 10.24
C ALA A 8 8.99 2.13 9.56
N ALA A 9 10.06 1.73 10.23
CA ALA A 9 11.28 1.34 9.54
C ALA A 9 11.01 0.08 8.73
N VAL A 10 11.59 -0.01 7.52
CA VAL A 10 11.47 -1.18 6.63
C VAL A 10 12.87 -1.64 6.26
N THR A 11 13.18 -2.90 6.53
CA THR A 11 14.45 -3.51 6.13
C THR A 11 14.19 -4.83 5.42
N ALA A 12 15.00 -5.14 4.41
CA ALA A 12 14.98 -6.41 3.71
C ALA A 12 16.40 -6.78 3.25
N THR A 13 16.75 -8.07 3.29
CA THR A 13 18.04 -8.59 2.85
C THR A 13 17.84 -9.89 2.10
N GLY A 14 18.26 -9.93 0.82
CA GLY A 14 18.08 -11.07 -0.06
C GLY A 14 16.63 -11.51 -0.20
N TYR A 15 15.67 -10.58 -0.02
CA TYR A 15 14.25 -10.90 0.08
C TYR A 15 13.70 -11.32 -1.28
N GLY A 16 13.03 -12.47 -1.34
CA GLY A 16 12.60 -13.05 -2.60
C GLY A 16 11.40 -13.97 -2.48
N LEU A 17 10.68 -14.08 -3.60
CA LEU A 17 9.55 -14.98 -3.78
C LEU A 17 9.78 -15.82 -5.04
N GLN A 18 9.83 -17.13 -4.87
CA GLN A 18 9.87 -18.10 -5.96
C GLN A 18 8.50 -18.79 -6.06
N GLY A 19 7.89 -18.72 -7.22
CA GLY A 19 6.67 -19.45 -7.56
C GLY A 19 6.95 -20.65 -8.46
N PRO A 20 5.90 -21.39 -8.88
CA PRO A 20 6.06 -22.58 -9.75
C PRO A 20 6.72 -22.27 -11.11
N ARG A 21 6.57 -21.04 -11.59
CA ARG A 21 7.11 -20.57 -12.89
C ARG A 21 8.45 -19.84 -12.76
N GLY A 22 9.13 -19.95 -11.61
CA GLY A 22 10.40 -19.26 -11.32
C GLY A 22 10.26 -18.09 -10.35
N TRP A 23 11.26 -17.21 -10.32
CA TRP A 23 11.28 -16.07 -9.43
C TRP A 23 10.23 -15.01 -9.82
N VAL A 24 9.41 -14.63 -8.85
CA VAL A 24 8.49 -13.48 -8.97
C VAL A 24 9.26 -12.19 -8.73
N PHE A 25 10.08 -12.17 -7.68
CA PHE A 25 11.14 -11.18 -7.41
C PHE A 25 12.24 -11.86 -6.59
N ARG A 26 13.46 -11.37 -6.67
CA ARG A 26 14.60 -11.98 -5.97
C ARG A 26 15.59 -10.93 -5.52
N ASP A 27 16.36 -11.29 -4.49
CA ASP A 27 17.52 -10.55 -3.98
C ASP A 27 17.24 -9.07 -3.68
N VAL A 28 16.05 -8.78 -3.14
CA VAL A 28 15.68 -7.41 -2.79
C VAL A 28 16.38 -7.00 -1.50
N GLY A 29 17.16 -5.92 -1.58
CA GLY A 29 17.77 -5.19 -0.48
C GLY A 29 17.02 -3.88 -0.23
N LEU A 30 16.70 -3.57 1.02
CA LEU A 30 16.02 -2.35 1.41
C LEU A 30 16.41 -1.94 2.82
N ALA A 31 16.69 -0.66 3.03
CA ALA A 31 16.84 -0.05 4.35
C ALA A 31 16.20 1.35 4.32
N ALA A 32 15.01 1.47 4.91
CA ALA A 32 14.27 2.72 4.98
C ALA A 32 13.94 3.08 6.43
N ARG A 33 14.10 4.36 6.78
CA ARG A 33 13.78 4.90 8.10
C ARG A 33 12.27 5.14 8.25
N PRO A 34 11.74 5.26 9.48
CA PRO A 34 10.39 5.75 9.70
C PRO A 34 10.15 7.08 8.98
N GLY A 35 8.98 7.24 8.34
CA GLY A 35 8.65 8.44 7.57
C GLY A 35 9.32 8.53 6.19
N SER A 36 9.92 7.44 5.68
CA SER A 36 10.48 7.42 4.32
C SER A 36 9.39 7.24 3.27
N LEU A 37 9.58 7.87 2.10
CA LEU A 37 8.90 7.54 0.86
C LEU A 37 9.73 6.47 0.13
N ILE A 38 9.18 5.26 -0.01
CA ILE A 38 9.81 4.11 -0.65
C ILE A 38 9.12 3.89 -1.99
N ALA A 39 9.89 3.89 -3.07
CA ALA A 39 9.40 3.63 -4.42
C ALA A 39 9.87 2.25 -4.90
N VAL A 40 8.94 1.36 -5.20
CA VAL A 40 9.20 0.06 -5.84
C VAL A 40 9.09 0.25 -7.34
N GLU A 41 10.25 0.32 -7.99
CA GLU A 41 10.39 0.58 -9.42
C GLU A 41 10.70 -0.71 -10.19
N GLY A 42 10.18 -0.82 -11.40
CA GLY A 42 10.49 -1.93 -12.30
C GLY A 42 9.48 -2.03 -13.44
N PRO A 43 9.76 -2.89 -14.42
CA PRO A 43 8.83 -3.13 -15.52
C PRO A 43 7.56 -3.87 -15.07
N SER A 44 6.52 -3.85 -15.90
CA SER A 44 5.31 -4.65 -15.66
C SER A 44 5.70 -6.14 -15.54
N GLY A 45 5.01 -6.86 -14.64
CA GLY A 45 5.30 -8.27 -14.41
C GLY A 45 6.57 -8.59 -13.59
N SER A 46 7.35 -7.59 -13.13
CA SER A 46 8.56 -7.81 -12.32
C SER A 46 8.31 -8.13 -10.85
N GLY A 47 7.05 -8.35 -10.45
CA GLY A 47 6.70 -8.73 -9.08
C GLY A 47 6.60 -7.57 -8.08
N ARG A 48 6.50 -6.33 -8.54
CA ARG A 48 6.35 -5.13 -7.69
C ARG A 48 5.20 -5.23 -6.69
N THR A 49 3.99 -5.56 -7.18
CA THR A 49 2.80 -5.79 -6.35
C THR A 49 3.02 -6.91 -5.34
N CYS A 50 3.66 -8.02 -5.76
CA CYS A 50 3.97 -9.13 -4.87
C CYS A 50 4.94 -8.71 -3.76
N LEU A 51 5.95 -7.90 -4.09
CA LEU A 51 6.88 -7.35 -3.10
C LEU A 51 6.16 -6.42 -2.12
N LEU A 52 5.26 -5.55 -2.60
CA LEU A 52 4.43 -4.69 -1.76
C LEU A 52 3.57 -5.53 -0.80
N LEU A 53 2.89 -6.57 -1.29
CA LEU A 53 2.07 -7.47 -0.48
C LEU A 53 2.91 -8.26 0.53
N ALA A 54 4.13 -8.68 0.15
CA ALA A 54 5.05 -9.39 1.03
C ALA A 54 5.53 -8.49 2.18
N LEU A 55 5.97 -7.26 1.90
CA LEU A 55 6.42 -6.30 2.91
C LEU A 55 5.27 -5.83 3.83
N THR A 56 4.04 -5.88 3.38
CA THR A 56 2.86 -5.59 4.21
C THR A 56 2.29 -6.81 4.95
N GLY A 57 2.97 -7.96 4.87
CA GLY A 57 2.61 -9.19 5.59
C GLY A 57 1.40 -9.94 5.01
N ARG A 58 1.04 -9.66 3.76
CA ARG A 58 -0.11 -10.27 3.07
C ARG A 58 0.27 -11.39 2.11
N MET A 59 1.54 -11.48 1.77
CA MET A 59 2.09 -12.55 0.97
C MET A 59 3.28 -13.20 1.69
N ALA A 60 3.42 -14.52 1.59
CA ALA A 60 4.58 -15.25 2.09
C ALA A 60 5.73 -15.16 1.07
N THR A 61 6.96 -15.24 1.55
CA THR A 61 8.17 -15.23 0.73
C THR A 61 8.94 -16.52 0.95
N THR A 62 9.81 -16.86 0.00
CA THR A 62 10.57 -18.12 -0.02
C THR A 62 12.03 -17.94 0.33
N ALA A 63 12.56 -16.71 0.25
CA ALA A 63 13.97 -16.42 0.47
C ALA A 63 14.18 -15.09 1.20
N GLY A 64 15.32 -14.99 1.88
CA GLY A 64 15.75 -13.79 2.59
C GLY A 64 14.96 -13.47 3.85
N THR A 65 15.18 -12.28 4.38
CA THR A 65 14.54 -11.77 5.59
C THR A 65 14.08 -10.35 5.38
N ALA A 66 12.99 -9.98 6.04
CA ALA A 66 12.55 -8.59 6.11
C ALA A 66 11.97 -8.28 7.49
N ALA A 67 11.98 -7.01 7.85
CA ALA A 67 11.30 -6.52 9.05
C ALA A 67 10.61 -5.19 8.75
N VAL A 68 9.40 -5.02 9.30
CA VAL A 68 8.60 -3.80 9.19
C VAL A 68 8.20 -3.36 10.59
N ALA A 69 8.52 -2.13 10.94
CA ALA A 69 8.33 -1.60 12.31
C ALA A 69 9.03 -2.45 13.40
N GLY A 70 10.18 -3.07 13.07
CA GLY A 70 10.88 -4.00 13.94
C GLY A 70 10.26 -5.39 14.03
N LEU A 71 9.17 -5.67 13.30
CA LEU A 71 8.46 -6.95 13.29
C LEU A 71 8.99 -7.84 12.17
N PRO A 72 9.62 -9.00 12.48
CA PRO A 72 10.22 -9.86 11.46
C PRO A 72 9.15 -10.58 10.63
N LEU A 73 9.38 -10.61 9.30
CA LEU A 73 8.61 -11.37 8.32
C LEU A 73 9.37 -12.66 7.97
N PRO A 74 8.70 -13.78 7.73
CA PRO A 74 7.24 -13.96 7.75
C PRO A 74 6.66 -14.23 9.15
N LYS A 75 7.47 -14.32 10.22
CA LYS A 75 7.06 -14.78 11.55
C LYS A 75 5.94 -13.95 12.19
N LYS A 76 5.95 -12.64 11.99
CA LYS A 76 4.99 -11.69 12.60
C LYS A 76 4.01 -11.06 11.60
N LYS A 77 3.60 -11.81 10.56
CA LYS A 77 2.68 -11.30 9.51
C LYS A 77 1.43 -10.61 10.05
N ALA A 78 0.78 -11.17 11.06
CA ALA A 78 -0.44 -10.59 11.63
C ALA A 78 -0.17 -9.21 12.29
N ALA A 79 0.93 -9.08 13.03
CA ALA A 79 1.31 -7.81 13.63
C ALA A 79 1.74 -6.77 12.58
N VAL A 80 2.43 -7.20 11.52
CA VAL A 80 2.77 -6.33 10.38
C VAL A 80 1.49 -5.86 9.70
N ARG A 81 0.52 -6.74 9.42
CA ARG A 81 -0.79 -6.33 8.84
C ARG A 81 -1.53 -5.32 9.71
N ALA A 82 -1.46 -5.45 11.03
CA ALA A 82 -2.08 -4.49 11.95
C ALA A 82 -1.39 -3.11 11.94
N ALA A 83 -0.08 -3.07 11.64
CA ALA A 83 0.72 -1.84 11.56
C ALA A 83 0.70 -1.19 10.18
N THR A 84 0.20 -1.89 9.14
CA THR A 84 0.24 -1.46 7.74
C THR A 84 -1.15 -1.39 7.14
N ALA A 85 -1.39 -0.45 6.22
CA ALA A 85 -2.61 -0.40 5.43
C ALA A 85 -2.30 -0.41 3.94
N LEU A 86 -3.17 -1.05 3.17
CA LEU A 86 -3.20 -0.93 1.71
C LEU A 86 -4.21 0.16 1.36
N ALA A 87 -3.82 1.11 0.52
CA ALA A 87 -4.73 2.09 -0.05
C ALA A 87 -5.35 1.53 -1.33
N HIS A 88 -4.60 1.61 -2.43
CA HIS A 88 -5.04 1.06 -3.71
C HIS A 88 -4.09 -0.07 -4.12
N VAL A 89 -4.64 -1.27 -4.26
CA VAL A 89 -3.97 -2.44 -4.85
C VAL A 89 -5.01 -3.14 -5.70
N PRO A 90 -4.90 -3.09 -7.03
CA PRO A 90 -5.89 -3.68 -7.93
C PRO A 90 -6.17 -5.15 -7.62
N GLY A 91 -7.44 -5.52 -7.58
CA GLY A 91 -7.88 -6.88 -7.24
C GLY A 91 -7.79 -7.24 -5.76
N VAL A 92 -7.30 -6.36 -4.87
CA VAL A 92 -7.15 -6.62 -3.43
C VAL A 92 -7.95 -5.62 -2.58
N THR A 93 -7.89 -4.34 -2.94
CA THR A 93 -8.55 -3.26 -2.20
C THR A 93 -9.39 -2.38 -3.11
N ASP A 94 -10.09 -2.98 -4.05
CA ASP A 94 -10.96 -2.24 -4.96
C ASP A 94 -12.12 -1.62 -4.20
N LEU A 95 -12.48 -0.42 -4.59
CA LEU A 95 -13.66 0.26 -4.07
C LEU A 95 -14.91 -0.34 -4.72
N GLU A 96 -15.99 -0.53 -3.93
CA GLU A 96 -17.27 -0.96 -4.47
C GLU A 96 -17.92 0.19 -5.29
N PRO A 97 -18.07 0.04 -6.62
CA PRO A 97 -18.52 1.15 -7.47
C PRO A 97 -19.93 1.63 -7.17
N ALA A 98 -20.76 0.76 -6.60
CA ALA A 98 -22.16 1.07 -6.29
C ALA A 98 -22.31 1.91 -5.01
N LEU A 99 -21.34 1.86 -4.10
CA LEU A 99 -21.37 2.62 -2.87
C LEU A 99 -20.97 4.08 -3.08
N THR A 100 -21.48 4.94 -2.23
CA THR A 100 -21.08 6.35 -2.14
C THR A 100 -19.81 6.51 -1.30
N VAL A 101 -19.14 7.65 -1.43
CA VAL A 101 -18.01 8.04 -0.59
C VAL A 101 -18.37 7.96 0.90
N ALA A 102 -19.54 8.48 1.28
CA ALA A 102 -20.02 8.45 2.66
C ALA A 102 -20.20 7.01 3.20
N GLU A 103 -20.70 6.10 2.38
CA GLU A 103 -20.89 4.70 2.77
C GLU A 103 -19.56 4.00 3.01
N HIS A 104 -18.59 4.17 2.12
CA HIS A 104 -17.24 3.66 2.31
C HIS A 104 -16.58 4.18 3.60
N LEU A 105 -16.68 5.49 3.84
CA LEU A 105 -16.13 6.11 5.06
C LEU A 105 -16.78 5.54 6.33
N ARG A 106 -18.11 5.37 6.32
CA ARG A 106 -18.86 4.78 7.45
C ARG A 106 -18.49 3.32 7.68
N GLU A 107 -18.45 2.53 6.62
CA GLU A 107 -18.04 1.13 6.69
C GLU A 107 -16.63 1.00 7.29
N ARG A 108 -15.67 1.78 6.77
CA ARG A 108 -14.30 1.75 7.26
C ARG A 108 -14.19 2.09 8.74
N VAL A 109 -14.93 3.08 9.22
CA VAL A 109 -14.97 3.44 10.65
C VAL A 109 -15.57 2.31 11.49
N LEU A 110 -16.62 1.63 11.02
CA LEU A 110 -17.22 0.51 11.71
C LEU A 110 -16.25 -0.67 11.82
N LEU A 111 -15.58 -1.02 10.72
CA LEU A 111 -14.54 -2.06 10.69
C LEU A 111 -13.37 -1.71 11.63
N GLN A 112 -12.93 -0.45 11.63
CA GLN A 112 -11.87 0.01 12.50
C GLN A 112 -12.25 -0.12 13.99
N ARG A 113 -13.48 0.22 14.36
CA ARG A 113 -13.98 0.04 15.73
C ARG A 113 -14.01 -1.42 16.16
N ARG A 114 -14.38 -2.31 15.25
CA ARG A 114 -14.54 -3.74 15.55
C ARG A 114 -13.20 -4.47 15.64
N PHE A 115 -12.22 -4.11 14.81
CA PHE A 115 -10.98 -4.85 14.62
C PHE A 115 -9.70 -4.04 14.88
N GLY A 116 -9.75 -2.71 14.85
CA GLY A 116 -8.59 -1.84 14.96
C GLY A 116 -8.18 -1.51 16.39
N ASP A 117 -9.12 -1.39 17.30
CA ASP A 117 -8.85 -1.00 18.68
C ASP A 117 -8.16 -2.10 19.50
N SER A 118 -8.18 -3.35 19.04
CA SER A 118 -7.48 -4.46 19.70
C SER A 118 -5.96 -4.36 19.61
N ALA A 119 -5.40 -3.72 18.60
CA ALA A 119 -3.95 -3.61 18.41
C ALA A 119 -3.32 -2.46 19.24
N THR A 120 -4.13 -1.44 19.62
CA THR A 120 -3.71 -0.29 20.43
C THR A 120 -4.15 -0.38 21.89
N ALA A 121 -4.95 -1.37 22.24
CA ALA A 121 -5.52 -1.58 23.58
C ALA A 121 -4.50 -1.96 24.66
N THR A 122 -3.23 -2.21 24.29
CA THR A 122 -2.17 -2.54 25.27
C THR A 122 -1.75 -1.35 26.14
N ALA A 123 -2.10 -0.11 25.76
CA ALA A 123 -1.69 1.08 26.51
C ALA A 123 -2.80 1.72 27.39
N ARG A 124 -4.08 1.40 27.12
CA ARG A 124 -5.22 1.86 27.93
C ARG A 124 -6.25 0.74 27.99
N GLY A 125 -6.52 0.21 29.18
CA GLY A 125 -7.39 -0.95 29.36
C GLY A 125 -8.74 -0.89 28.60
N PRO A 126 -9.28 -2.05 28.20
CA PRO A 126 -10.48 -2.13 27.33
C PRO A 126 -11.74 -1.50 27.93
N LEU A 127 -11.81 -1.35 29.24
CA LEU A 127 -12.93 -0.75 29.96
C LEU A 127 -13.07 0.78 29.74
N SER A 128 -11.96 1.51 29.49
CA SER A 128 -12.02 2.96 29.30
C SER A 128 -12.64 3.36 27.93
N ALA A 129 -12.55 2.50 26.94
CA ALA A 129 -13.15 2.73 25.62
C ALA A 129 -14.67 2.50 25.62
N LEU A 130 -15.18 1.60 26.47
CA LEU A 130 -16.60 1.29 26.60
C LEU A 130 -17.38 2.39 27.37
N LEU A 131 -16.69 3.12 28.25
CA LEU A 131 -17.30 4.16 29.10
C LEU A 131 -17.45 5.52 28.39
N ARG A 132 -16.91 5.72 27.19
CA ARG A 132 -17.05 6.98 26.45
C ARG A 132 -18.48 7.18 25.94
N PRO A 133 -19.11 8.37 26.16
CA PRO A 133 -20.42 8.70 25.63
C PRO A 133 -20.48 8.52 24.09
N ARG A 134 -21.64 8.12 23.58
CA ARG A 134 -21.87 7.94 22.13
C ARG A 134 -21.46 9.17 21.32
N ARG A 135 -21.77 10.38 21.85
CA ARG A 135 -21.43 11.67 21.20
C ARG A 135 -19.93 11.85 21.01
N GLU A 136 -19.14 11.57 22.02
CA GLU A 136 -17.66 11.66 21.95
C GLU A 136 -17.07 10.66 20.94
N ARG A 137 -17.62 9.43 20.92
CA ARG A 137 -17.20 8.40 19.94
C ARG A 137 -17.51 8.80 18.51
N THR A 138 -18.67 9.44 18.28
CA THR A 138 -19.07 9.93 16.97
C THR A 138 -18.21 11.12 16.54
N ALA A 139 -17.97 12.07 17.43
CA ALA A 139 -17.10 13.21 17.17
C ALA A 139 -15.66 12.78 16.86
N ALA A 140 -15.10 11.84 17.64
CA ALA A 140 -13.77 11.29 17.39
C ALA A 140 -13.67 10.53 16.05
N ALA A 141 -14.74 9.83 15.66
CA ALA A 141 -14.78 9.14 14.37
C ALA A 141 -14.82 10.16 13.21
N ARG A 142 -15.62 11.21 13.33
CA ARG A 142 -15.69 12.28 12.34
C ARG A 142 -14.33 12.99 12.20
N ALA A 143 -13.70 13.38 13.30
CA ALA A 143 -12.38 14.00 13.27
C ALA A 143 -11.32 13.12 12.60
N ARG A 144 -11.41 11.78 12.77
CA ARG A 144 -10.51 10.85 12.05
C ARG A 144 -10.77 10.82 10.55
N ILE A 145 -12.04 10.87 10.14
CA ILE A 145 -12.42 10.94 8.72
C ILE A 145 -11.90 12.24 8.11
N ASP A 146 -12.19 13.38 8.75
CA ASP A 146 -11.80 14.69 8.26
C ASP A 146 -10.27 14.80 8.11
N ALA A 147 -9.52 14.37 9.12
CA ALA A 147 -8.06 14.33 9.06
C ALA A 147 -7.51 13.36 7.97
N ALA A 148 -8.18 12.25 7.72
CA ALA A 148 -7.77 11.30 6.69
C ALA A 148 -8.07 11.82 5.28
N LEU A 149 -9.18 12.49 5.07
CA LEU A 149 -9.54 13.16 3.82
C LEU A 149 -8.56 14.30 3.50
N GLU A 150 -8.27 15.16 4.48
CA GLU A 150 -7.28 16.22 4.36
C GLU A 150 -5.89 15.67 3.99
N ALA A 151 -5.41 14.66 4.73
CA ALA A 151 -4.11 14.05 4.48
C ALA A 151 -4.01 13.35 3.12
N ALA A 152 -5.12 12.80 2.59
CA ALA A 152 -5.20 12.22 1.26
C ALA A 152 -5.42 13.27 0.16
N GLY A 153 -5.69 14.53 0.50
CA GLY A 153 -5.98 15.60 -0.44
C GLY A 153 -7.33 15.43 -1.16
N LEU A 154 -8.33 14.79 -0.53
CA LEU A 154 -9.67 14.66 -1.08
C LEU A 154 -10.60 15.69 -0.45
N ASP A 155 -10.97 16.71 -1.23
CA ASP A 155 -11.98 17.66 -0.83
C ASP A 155 -13.36 17.19 -1.32
N LEU A 156 -14.25 16.87 -0.38
CA LEU A 156 -15.60 16.43 -0.70
C LEU A 156 -16.44 17.53 -1.37
N ALA A 157 -16.10 18.81 -1.20
CA ALA A 157 -16.83 19.89 -1.81
C ALA A 157 -16.59 19.99 -3.33
N THR A 158 -15.50 19.45 -3.84
CA THR A 158 -15.19 19.40 -5.27
C THR A 158 -15.91 18.28 -6.02
N LEU A 159 -16.45 17.30 -5.28
CA LEU A 159 -17.16 16.18 -5.88
C LEU A 159 -18.58 16.58 -6.33
N PRO A 160 -19.11 16.02 -7.44
CA PRO A 160 -20.40 16.42 -8.03
C PRO A 160 -21.60 16.40 -7.07
N LYS A 161 -21.62 15.48 -6.11
CA LYS A 161 -22.67 15.33 -5.09
C LYS A 161 -22.09 15.28 -3.67
N GLY A 162 -20.90 15.86 -3.46
CA GLY A 162 -20.18 15.79 -2.20
C GLY A 162 -19.95 14.35 -1.75
N ASP A 163 -20.17 14.06 -0.48
CA ASP A 163 -20.02 12.72 0.09
C ASP A 163 -21.05 11.67 -0.44
N ARG A 164 -22.10 12.12 -1.15
CA ARG A 164 -23.09 11.25 -1.81
C ARG A 164 -22.68 10.85 -3.23
N THR A 165 -21.53 11.28 -3.73
CA THR A 165 -21.01 10.84 -5.02
C THR A 165 -20.73 9.34 -4.98
N SER A 166 -21.27 8.58 -5.95
CA SER A 166 -20.97 7.16 -6.08
C SER A 166 -19.53 6.98 -6.57
N VAL A 167 -18.87 5.92 -6.12
CA VAL A 167 -17.47 5.65 -6.52
C VAL A 167 -17.30 5.52 -8.03
N ARG A 168 -18.29 4.96 -8.75
CA ARG A 168 -18.28 4.88 -10.22
C ARG A 168 -18.27 6.23 -10.93
N ASP A 169 -18.72 7.30 -10.24
CA ASP A 169 -18.79 8.67 -10.76
C ASP A 169 -17.52 9.48 -10.41
N LEU A 170 -16.58 8.88 -9.67
CA LEU A 170 -15.30 9.49 -9.33
C LEU A 170 -14.30 9.35 -10.48
N GLU A 171 -13.52 10.40 -10.70
CA GLU A 171 -12.34 10.33 -11.55
C GLU A 171 -11.24 9.48 -10.90
N ARG A 172 -10.28 9.02 -11.69
CA ARG A 172 -9.19 8.18 -11.21
C ARG A 172 -8.40 8.79 -10.04
N PRO A 173 -7.99 10.08 -10.07
CA PRO A 173 -7.30 10.72 -8.96
C PRO A 173 -8.14 10.78 -7.68
N GLU A 174 -9.44 11.02 -7.81
CA GLU A 174 -10.38 11.09 -6.69
C GLU A 174 -10.55 9.71 -6.03
N ALA A 175 -10.71 8.65 -6.85
CA ALA A 175 -10.80 7.28 -6.36
C ALA A 175 -9.53 6.83 -5.62
N LEU A 176 -8.33 7.21 -6.12
CA LEU A 176 -7.05 6.95 -5.44
C LEU A 176 -6.98 7.69 -4.11
N ARG A 177 -7.35 8.97 -4.06
CA ARG A 177 -7.38 9.77 -2.83
C ARG A 177 -8.37 9.19 -1.82
N LEU A 178 -9.55 8.74 -2.27
CA LEU A 178 -10.52 8.06 -1.41
C LEU A 178 -9.91 6.77 -0.83
N SER A 179 -9.27 5.93 -1.64
CA SER A 179 -8.60 4.71 -1.18
C SER A 179 -7.52 5.01 -0.13
N MET A 180 -6.74 6.09 -0.33
CA MET A 180 -5.75 6.55 0.65
C MET A 180 -6.41 7.04 1.93
N ALA A 181 -7.48 7.84 1.84
CA ALA A 181 -8.22 8.33 3.01
C ALA A 181 -8.77 7.17 3.84
N LEU A 182 -9.40 6.18 3.21
CA LEU A 182 -9.92 4.98 3.88
C LEU A 182 -8.80 4.21 4.61
N ALA A 183 -7.63 4.08 4.00
CA ALA A 183 -6.48 3.43 4.62
C ALA A 183 -5.95 4.22 5.83
N LEU A 184 -5.90 5.56 5.73
CA LEU A 184 -5.39 6.47 6.76
C LEU A 184 -6.29 6.59 8.00
N ILE A 185 -7.60 6.29 7.93
CA ILE A 185 -8.51 6.25 9.08
C ILE A 185 -7.96 5.35 10.20
N GLY A 186 -7.28 4.25 9.84
CA GLY A 186 -6.64 3.33 10.78
C GLY A 186 -5.32 3.84 11.38
N ARG A 187 -4.81 4.99 10.97
CA ARG A 187 -3.50 5.53 11.38
C ARG A 187 -2.37 4.50 11.24
N PRO A 188 -2.16 3.93 10.05
CA PRO A 188 -1.13 2.94 9.84
C PRO A 188 0.26 3.57 10.02
N ARG A 189 1.23 2.76 10.43
CA ARG A 189 2.64 3.14 10.45
C ARG A 189 3.28 3.09 9.07
N LEU A 190 2.70 2.27 8.17
CA LEU A 190 3.10 2.17 6.78
C LEU A 190 1.84 2.13 5.90
N LEU A 191 1.76 3.04 4.95
CA LEU A 191 0.76 3.07 3.88
C LEU A 191 1.37 2.49 2.61
N ALA A 192 0.72 1.51 2.01
CA ALA A 192 1.12 0.94 0.73
C ALA A 192 0.13 1.29 -0.38
N VAL A 193 0.65 1.74 -1.53
CA VAL A 193 -0.13 2.15 -2.70
C VAL A 193 0.48 1.49 -3.93
N ASP A 194 -0.33 0.77 -4.69
CA ASP A 194 0.08 0.20 -5.97
C ASP A 194 -0.43 1.05 -7.14
N ASP A 195 0.15 0.86 -8.30
CA ASP A 195 -0.32 1.40 -9.57
C ASP A 195 -0.45 2.95 -9.57
N THR A 196 0.58 3.63 -9.05
CA THR A 196 0.57 5.10 -8.91
C THR A 196 0.69 5.86 -10.23
N ASP A 197 1.04 5.16 -11.33
CA ASP A 197 1.33 5.79 -12.62
C ASP A 197 0.25 5.55 -13.68
N MET A 198 -0.55 4.50 -13.53
CA MET A 198 -1.48 4.06 -14.59
C MET A 198 -2.71 4.96 -14.68
N LYS A 199 -3.01 5.38 -15.91
CA LYS A 199 -4.20 6.19 -16.24
C LYS A 199 -4.26 7.54 -15.53
N LEU A 200 -3.10 8.12 -15.22
CA LEU A 200 -2.94 9.47 -14.72
C LEU A 200 -2.17 10.32 -15.73
N SER A 201 -2.59 11.55 -15.93
CA SER A 201 -1.80 12.57 -16.62
C SER A 201 -0.54 12.90 -15.81
N ASP A 202 0.42 13.58 -16.42
CA ASP A 202 1.66 13.98 -15.73
C ASP A 202 1.38 14.91 -14.54
N ALA A 203 0.41 15.81 -14.67
CA ALA A 203 0.01 16.73 -13.60
C ALA A 203 -0.66 15.98 -12.43
N GLU A 204 -1.55 15.04 -12.71
CA GLU A 204 -2.23 14.20 -11.70
C GLU A 204 -1.22 13.31 -10.97
N ARG A 205 -0.28 12.71 -11.70
CA ARG A 205 0.80 11.91 -11.14
C ARG A 205 1.70 12.76 -10.23
N ALA A 206 2.09 13.96 -10.66
CA ALA A 206 2.87 14.88 -9.83
C ALA A 206 2.12 15.27 -8.56
N GLY A 207 0.81 15.55 -8.65
CA GLY A 207 -0.05 15.81 -7.51
C GLY A 207 -0.16 14.64 -6.54
N LEU A 208 -0.28 13.40 -7.05
CA LEU A 208 -0.29 12.19 -6.24
C LEU A 208 1.05 12.03 -5.48
N TRP A 209 2.18 12.18 -6.17
CA TRP A 209 3.49 12.09 -5.54
C TRP A 209 3.73 13.18 -4.50
N ALA A 210 3.22 14.39 -4.71
CA ALA A 210 3.25 15.47 -3.71
C ALA A 210 2.47 15.06 -2.45
N THR A 211 1.30 14.47 -2.60
CA THR A 211 0.49 13.94 -1.47
C THR A 211 1.23 12.82 -0.73
N LEU A 212 1.80 11.85 -1.44
CA LEU A 212 2.56 10.74 -0.84
C LEU A 212 3.81 11.23 -0.10
N ARG A 213 4.49 12.25 -0.62
CA ARG A 213 5.63 12.89 0.04
C ARG A 213 5.20 13.63 1.31
N SER A 214 4.13 14.40 1.28
CA SER A 214 3.57 15.08 2.46
C SER A 214 3.19 14.07 3.56
N LEU A 215 2.62 12.92 3.20
CA LEU A 215 2.34 11.83 4.15
C LEU A 215 3.62 11.27 4.78
N ALA A 216 4.68 11.10 4.00
CA ALA A 216 5.98 10.65 4.50
C ALA A 216 6.60 11.68 5.46
N GLU A 217 6.58 12.96 5.10
CA GLU A 217 7.06 14.09 5.90
C GLU A 217 6.27 14.26 7.21
N SER A 218 4.96 13.97 7.18
CA SER A 218 4.11 13.95 8.39
C SER A 218 4.40 12.78 9.32
N GLY A 219 5.29 11.87 8.91
CA GLY A 219 5.81 10.77 9.73
C GLY A 219 5.22 9.40 9.41
N THR A 220 4.33 9.24 8.43
CA THR A 220 3.84 7.93 7.98
C THR A 220 4.80 7.38 6.92
N THR A 221 5.31 6.16 7.06
CA THR A 221 6.11 5.54 5.99
C THR A 221 5.21 5.19 4.81
N VAL A 222 5.63 5.55 3.59
CA VAL A 222 4.89 5.28 2.36
C VAL A 222 5.66 4.28 1.50
N LEU A 223 5.00 3.24 1.01
CA LEU A 223 5.50 2.26 0.07
C LEU A 223 4.66 2.32 -1.20
N ALA A 224 5.21 2.87 -2.28
CA ALA A 224 4.50 3.08 -3.53
C ALA A 224 5.12 2.28 -4.67
N VAL A 225 4.29 1.64 -5.49
CA VAL A 225 4.72 0.95 -6.72
C VAL A 225 4.57 1.88 -7.90
N CYS A 226 5.62 2.00 -8.70
CA CYS A 226 5.68 2.91 -9.85
C CYS A 226 6.51 2.33 -11.00
N SER A 227 6.38 2.92 -12.17
CA SER A 227 7.24 2.66 -13.32
C SER A 227 8.54 3.47 -13.23
N GLN A 228 8.45 4.69 -12.66
CA GLN A 228 9.59 5.59 -12.46
C GLN A 228 9.50 6.23 -11.08
N ALA A 229 10.56 6.07 -10.30
CA ALA A 229 10.64 6.63 -8.95
C ALA A 229 10.79 8.14 -8.99
N PRO A 230 10.10 8.89 -8.09
CA PRO A 230 10.31 10.31 -7.95
C PRO A 230 11.62 10.61 -7.22
N ASP A 231 12.16 11.81 -7.44
CA ASP A 231 13.35 12.28 -6.73
C ASP A 231 13.17 12.27 -5.21
N GLY A 232 14.22 11.89 -4.51
CA GLY A 232 14.25 11.84 -3.04
C GLY A 232 13.58 10.61 -2.41
N ALA A 233 13.02 9.69 -3.19
CA ALA A 233 12.51 8.43 -2.68
C ALA A 233 13.63 7.41 -2.43
N VAL A 234 13.42 6.50 -1.47
CA VAL A 234 14.23 5.29 -1.33
C VAL A 234 13.80 4.31 -2.40
N VAL A 235 14.64 4.10 -3.42
CA VAL A 235 14.30 3.29 -4.59
C VAL A 235 14.64 1.83 -4.37
N VAL A 236 13.67 0.96 -4.60
CA VAL A 236 13.82 -0.50 -4.66
C VAL A 236 13.50 -0.97 -6.07
N ARG A 237 14.47 -1.62 -6.72
CA ARG A 237 14.28 -2.10 -8.08
C ARG A 237 13.97 -3.58 -8.11
N THR A 238 12.95 -3.96 -8.91
CA THR A 238 12.64 -5.35 -9.20
C THR A 238 13.05 -5.68 -10.63
N ALA A 239 13.71 -6.85 -10.82
CA ALA A 239 14.12 -7.32 -12.13
C ALA A 239 12.98 -8.05 -12.85
N PRO A 240 12.97 -8.08 -14.21
CA PRO A 240 11.99 -8.86 -14.97
C PRO A 240 12.01 -10.35 -14.61
N ARG A 241 10.87 -11.00 -14.73
CA ARG A 241 10.76 -12.47 -14.66
C ARG A 241 11.58 -13.09 -15.80
N GLY A 242 12.53 -13.93 -15.46
CA GLY A 242 13.29 -14.69 -16.46
C GLY A 242 14.69 -14.12 -16.73
N GLY A 243 15.67 -14.64 -16.06
CA GLY A 243 17.08 -14.39 -16.27
C GLY A 243 17.91 -15.21 -15.31
N GLY A 244 17.59 -16.50 -15.20
CA GLY A 244 18.49 -17.50 -14.67
C GLY A 244 19.16 -18.21 -15.84
N ARG A 245 20.04 -17.52 -16.54
CA ARG A 245 21.14 -18.10 -17.27
C ARG A 245 22.34 -17.31 -16.84
N ASP A 246 23.26 -18.05 -16.23
CA ASP A 246 24.59 -17.59 -15.98
C ASP A 246 25.17 -16.96 -17.24
N SER A 247 25.80 -15.80 -17.05
CA SER A 247 26.44 -15.04 -18.09
C SER A 247 27.57 -15.88 -18.69
N GLU A 248 27.32 -16.48 -19.84
CA GLU A 248 28.38 -16.82 -20.76
C GLU A 248 28.03 -16.28 -22.15
N ALA A 249 28.92 -15.49 -22.68
CA ALA A 249 28.74 -14.67 -23.85
C ALA A 249 28.71 -15.50 -25.13
N ALA A 250 27.77 -15.16 -26.05
CA ALA A 250 27.98 -15.14 -27.52
C ALA A 250 26.75 -14.56 -28.24
N PRO A 251 26.92 -13.97 -29.44
CA PRO A 251 25.98 -13.01 -30.00
C PRO A 251 25.01 -13.61 -31.05
N GLY A 252 23.85 -12.94 -31.19
CA GLY A 252 23.10 -12.90 -32.45
C GLY A 252 21.82 -13.71 -32.53
N THR A 253 20.71 -13.11 -32.67
CA THR A 253 19.77 -12.99 -33.79
C THR A 253 18.32 -12.72 -33.34
N ASP A 254 17.67 -11.88 -34.11
CA ASP A 254 16.30 -11.38 -34.03
C ASP A 254 15.20 -12.46 -33.84
N GLY A 255 14.10 -12.04 -33.16
CA GLY A 255 12.85 -12.80 -33.13
C GLY A 255 11.74 -12.10 -32.35
N THR A 256 10.92 -11.34 -33.06
CA THR A 256 9.60 -10.78 -32.70
C THR A 256 8.71 -11.78 -31.96
N GLY A 257 8.07 -11.35 -30.84
CA GLY A 257 7.04 -12.13 -30.15
C GLY A 257 6.27 -11.29 -29.14
N THR A 258 5.11 -10.82 -29.57
CA THR A 258 4.17 -9.94 -28.88
C THR A 258 3.15 -10.73 -28.07
N ARG A 259 2.75 -10.17 -26.92
CA ARG A 259 1.49 -10.38 -26.18
C ARG A 259 1.28 -11.71 -25.47
N ASP A 260 1.44 -11.68 -24.12
CA ASP A 260 0.68 -12.56 -23.19
C ASP A 260 0.93 -12.21 -21.69
N ASP A 261 1.31 -10.97 -21.35
CA ASP A 261 1.82 -10.63 -20.00
C ASP A 261 0.76 -10.30 -18.93
N GLU A 262 -0.49 -10.05 -19.28
CA GLU A 262 -1.53 -9.67 -18.29
C GLU A 262 -2.08 -10.84 -17.46
N LYS A 263 -2.00 -12.07 -17.96
CA LYS A 263 -2.58 -13.25 -17.31
C LYS A 263 -1.75 -13.82 -16.15
N GLY A 264 -0.47 -13.49 -16.10
CA GLY A 264 0.44 -14.06 -15.11
C GLY A 264 0.33 -13.52 -13.68
N ALA A 265 -0.14 -12.29 -13.51
CA ALA A 265 -0.28 -11.67 -12.20
C ALA A 265 -1.55 -12.12 -11.47
N ALA A 266 -2.64 -12.32 -12.22
CA ALA A 266 -3.91 -12.79 -11.67
C ALA A 266 -3.82 -14.25 -11.16
N ASP A 267 -3.10 -15.11 -11.88
CA ASP A 267 -2.90 -16.51 -11.49
C ASP A 267 -2.05 -16.67 -10.21
N ALA A 268 -1.05 -15.80 -10.00
CA ALA A 268 -0.22 -15.84 -8.78
C ALA A 268 -1.01 -15.41 -7.52
N LEU A 269 -1.98 -14.51 -7.67
CA LEU A 269 -2.87 -14.07 -6.59
C LEU A 269 -3.91 -15.15 -6.23
N ALA A 270 -4.41 -15.89 -7.23
CA ALA A 270 -5.40 -16.95 -7.04
C ALA A 270 -4.82 -18.18 -6.30
N GLU A 271 -3.56 -18.51 -6.52
CA GLU A 271 -2.90 -19.66 -5.86
C GLU A 271 -2.47 -19.35 -4.42
N ALA A 272 -2.08 -18.12 -4.10
CA ALA A 272 -1.68 -17.73 -2.74
C ALA A 272 -2.84 -17.70 -1.73
N GLY A 273 -4.10 -17.70 -2.19
CA GLY A 273 -5.31 -17.73 -1.35
C GLY A 273 -5.75 -19.14 -0.92
N ARG A 274 -5.08 -20.20 -1.40
CA ARG A 274 -5.45 -21.60 -1.12
C ARG A 274 -4.50 -22.35 -0.17
N ALA A 275 -3.52 -21.66 0.41
CA ALA A 275 -2.59 -22.28 1.37
C ALA A 275 -2.75 -21.75 2.80
#